data_3f6f3f059b343f8f0f16bf3425d82f3f
#
_entry.id   3f6f3f059b343f8f0f16bf3425d82f3f
#
_cell.length_a   1.000
_cell.length_b   1.000
_cell.length_c   1.000
_cell.angle_alpha   90.00
_cell.angle_beta   90.00
_cell.angle_gamma   90.00
#
_symmetry.space_group_name_H-M   'P 1'
#
loop_
_entity.id
_entity.type
_entity.pdbx_description
1 polymer ?
#
loop_
_entity_poly.entity_id
_entity_poly.type
_entity_poly.pdbx_seq_one_letter_code
_entity_poly.pdbx_strand_id
1 'polypeptide(L)'
;FCERIFGPTKDINPHDAKLKGVRSREAAVDKNGELDTKASARRERMGHIKLATPVAHIWFMRGTPSAMSLLLGMTVRNIERVAYFATYVILKVDETTRDQYLADLEAETEAGRMAIKMRYEKLAEAEGADVKALAKEQSREVEELNEKYVTKKAQLESLIQGALLSETDYRNLPEEYDELIEVGMGASALKQLLDEIDLSKLIADLTEEVEGAKGQREKKLLKRLKMLESMQAAGIKPSSLCLTVLPVIPPDLRPMVALSGGRFATSDLNDLYRRIINRNNRLKKLVELNAPEV
;
A
#
# COMPACT_ATOMS: atom_id res chain seq x y z
N PHE A 1 25.20 1.62 -19.02
CA PHE A 1 25.78 1.90 -20.35
C PHE A 1 26.00 0.64 -21.19
N CYS A 2 25.40 -0.50 -20.80
CA CYS A 2 25.61 -1.82 -21.41
C CYS A 2 25.19 -1.83 -22.89
N GLU A 3 26.08 -2.27 -23.77
CA GLU A 3 25.82 -2.38 -25.21
C GLU A 3 24.76 -3.44 -25.52
N ARG A 4 24.61 -4.47 -24.69
CA ARG A 4 23.59 -5.52 -24.85
C ARG A 4 22.15 -4.97 -24.67
N ILE A 5 21.99 -3.91 -23.89
CA ILE A 5 20.68 -3.31 -23.61
C ILE A 5 20.42 -2.11 -24.52
N PHE A 6 21.43 -1.24 -24.68
CA PHE A 6 21.24 0.07 -25.30
C PHE A 6 21.81 0.18 -26.70
N GLY A 7 22.48 -0.85 -27.21
CA GLY A 7 23.12 -0.81 -28.52
C GLY A 7 24.61 -0.44 -28.48
N PRO A 8 25.27 -0.50 -29.64
CA PRO A 8 26.72 -0.31 -29.76
C PRO A 8 27.13 1.15 -29.47
N THR A 9 28.36 1.35 -28.99
CA THR A 9 28.93 2.68 -28.74
C THR A 9 29.40 3.40 -30.01
N LYS A 10 29.66 2.64 -31.08
CA LYS A 10 30.07 3.13 -32.39
C LYS A 10 29.34 2.34 -33.45
N ASP A 11 29.11 2.97 -34.62
CA ASP A 11 28.56 2.25 -35.76
C ASP A 11 29.40 1.06 -36.13
N ILE A 12 28.77 -0.09 -36.32
CA ILE A 12 29.42 -1.35 -36.65
C ILE A 12 29.05 -1.69 -38.09
N ASN A 13 30.04 -1.91 -38.94
CA ASN A 13 29.77 -2.42 -40.28
C ASN A 13 29.22 -3.84 -40.18
N PRO A 14 28.10 -4.16 -40.90
CA PRO A 14 27.48 -5.49 -40.84
C PRO A 14 28.46 -6.61 -41.20
N HIS A 15 29.45 -6.32 -42.04
CA HIS A 15 30.50 -7.26 -42.43
C HIS A 15 31.44 -7.62 -41.28
N ASP A 16 31.80 -6.64 -40.43
CA ASP A 16 32.67 -6.85 -39.26
C ASP A 16 31.96 -7.59 -38.13
N ALA A 17 30.64 -7.39 -38.01
CA ALA A 17 29.81 -8.08 -37.02
C ALA A 17 29.74 -9.59 -37.25
N LYS A 18 29.77 -10.05 -38.54
CA LYS A 18 29.80 -11.47 -38.91
C LYS A 18 31.16 -12.13 -38.58
N LEU A 19 32.27 -11.38 -38.68
CA LEU A 19 33.64 -11.86 -38.45
C LEU A 19 33.98 -11.96 -36.95
N LYS A 20 33.37 -11.17 -36.07
CA LYS A 20 33.62 -11.14 -34.62
C LYS A 20 32.71 -12.07 -33.79
N GLY A 21 32.25 -13.14 -34.37
CA GLY A 21 31.31 -14.18 -33.94
C GLY A 21 30.97 -14.42 -32.47
N VAL A 22 31.82 -14.14 -31.52
CA VAL A 22 31.53 -14.34 -30.07
C VAL A 22 30.90 -13.07 -29.44
N ARG A 23 31.28 -11.88 -29.89
CA ARG A 23 30.73 -10.62 -29.39
C ARG A 23 29.35 -10.28 -29.99
N SER A 24 29.04 -10.79 -31.18
CA SER A 24 27.79 -10.52 -31.86
C SER A 24 26.58 -11.23 -31.25
N ARG A 25 26.76 -12.36 -30.55
CA ARG A 25 25.68 -13.09 -29.83
C ARG A 25 25.16 -12.35 -28.60
N GLU A 26 25.87 -11.35 -28.15
CA GLU A 26 25.56 -10.59 -26.94
C GLU A 26 25.14 -9.14 -27.23
N ALA A 27 25.11 -8.74 -28.50
CA ALA A 27 24.70 -7.38 -28.89
C ALA A 27 23.18 -7.22 -28.85
N ALA A 28 22.73 -5.99 -28.68
CA ALA A 28 21.33 -5.66 -28.71
C ALA A 28 20.75 -5.93 -30.11
N VAL A 29 19.56 -6.48 -30.15
CA VAL A 29 18.78 -6.68 -31.37
C VAL A 29 17.63 -5.67 -31.44
N ASP A 30 17.26 -5.29 -32.64
CA ASP A 30 16.13 -4.43 -32.90
C ASP A 30 14.78 -5.16 -32.68
N LYS A 31 13.66 -4.48 -32.97
CA LYS A 31 12.30 -5.05 -32.88
C LYS A 31 12.07 -6.22 -33.84
N ASN A 32 12.86 -6.33 -34.90
CA ASN A 32 12.78 -7.37 -35.93
C ASN A 32 13.72 -8.56 -35.64
N GLY A 33 14.46 -8.51 -34.55
CA GLY A 33 15.46 -9.54 -34.20
C GLY A 33 16.78 -9.38 -34.92
N GLU A 34 17.01 -8.29 -35.65
CA GLU A 34 18.25 -7.97 -36.32
C GLU A 34 19.25 -7.28 -35.39
N LEU A 35 20.53 -7.49 -35.64
CA LEU A 35 21.61 -6.91 -34.84
C LEU A 35 21.61 -5.38 -35.01
N ASP A 36 21.57 -4.67 -33.88
CA ASP A 36 21.62 -3.22 -33.87
C ASP A 36 23.05 -2.76 -34.20
N THR A 37 23.22 -2.19 -35.40
CA THR A 37 24.54 -1.79 -35.93
C THR A 37 24.81 -0.30 -35.79
N LYS A 38 23.79 0.49 -35.45
CA LYS A 38 23.88 1.96 -35.36
C LYS A 38 24.00 2.42 -33.91
N ALA A 39 24.94 3.31 -33.66
CA ALA A 39 25.11 3.96 -32.35
C ALA A 39 23.90 4.84 -31.97
N SER A 40 23.08 5.29 -32.94
CA SER A 40 21.87 6.07 -32.69
C SER A 40 20.85 5.37 -31.76
N ALA A 41 20.86 4.02 -31.72
CA ALA A 41 20.03 3.24 -30.81
C ALA A 41 20.23 3.63 -29.33
N ARG A 42 21.43 4.05 -28.96
CA ARG A 42 21.75 4.51 -27.58
C ARG A 42 21.05 5.80 -27.19
N ARG A 43 20.44 6.50 -28.13
CA ARG A 43 19.68 7.70 -27.91
C ARG A 43 18.19 7.45 -27.78
N GLU A 44 17.72 6.32 -28.28
CA GLU A 44 16.30 5.98 -28.39
C GLU A 44 15.89 4.84 -27.44
N ARG A 45 16.79 3.87 -27.23
CA ARG A 45 16.48 2.66 -26.49
C ARG A 45 16.50 2.90 -25.00
N MET A 46 15.37 2.65 -24.33
CA MET A 46 15.22 2.68 -22.88
C MET A 46 15.55 1.32 -22.25
N GLY A 47 16.09 1.36 -21.04
CA GLY A 47 16.18 0.21 -20.17
C GLY A 47 15.19 0.28 -19.02
N HIS A 48 15.28 -0.67 -18.10
CA HIS A 48 14.48 -0.67 -16.88
C HIS A 48 15.23 -1.28 -15.69
N ILE A 49 14.81 -0.90 -14.49
CA ILE A 49 15.25 -1.51 -13.24
C ILE A 49 14.02 -2.18 -12.62
N LYS A 50 14.03 -3.51 -12.50
CA LYS A 50 13.00 -4.25 -11.78
C LYS A 50 13.24 -4.10 -10.29
N LEU A 51 12.29 -3.49 -9.59
CA LEU A 51 12.39 -3.23 -8.15
C LEU A 51 12.13 -4.51 -7.34
N ALA A 52 12.80 -4.63 -6.20
CA ALA A 52 12.64 -5.76 -5.28
C ALA A 52 11.28 -5.73 -4.57
N THR A 53 10.77 -4.52 -4.30
CA THR A 53 9.45 -4.25 -3.70
C THR A 53 8.78 -3.10 -4.45
N PRO A 54 7.45 -3.02 -4.47
CA PRO A 54 6.76 -1.85 -4.99
C PRO A 54 7.16 -0.58 -4.26
N VAL A 55 7.17 0.55 -4.96
CA VAL A 55 7.49 1.87 -4.40
C VAL A 55 6.40 2.86 -4.80
N ALA A 56 5.81 3.55 -3.82
CA ALA A 56 4.84 4.60 -4.07
C ALA A 56 5.51 5.79 -4.76
N HIS A 57 4.95 6.23 -5.89
CA HIS A 57 5.48 7.37 -6.62
C HIS A 57 5.20 8.67 -5.86
N ILE A 58 6.25 9.42 -5.54
CA ILE A 58 6.15 10.63 -4.70
C ILE A 58 5.19 11.69 -5.26
N TRP A 59 5.10 11.85 -6.58
CA TRP A 59 4.20 12.80 -7.20
C TRP A 59 2.73 12.46 -6.98
N PHE A 60 2.39 11.17 -6.94
CA PHE A 60 1.01 10.71 -6.71
C PHE A 60 0.68 10.61 -5.21
N MET A 61 1.69 10.48 -4.37
CA MET A 61 1.55 10.45 -2.92
C MET A 61 1.48 11.86 -2.31
N ARG A 62 2.40 12.77 -2.69
CA ARG A 62 2.53 14.13 -2.13
C ARG A 62 2.06 15.25 -3.05
N GLY A 63 1.62 14.95 -4.26
CA GLY A 63 1.09 15.95 -5.19
C GLY A 63 -0.11 16.71 -4.61
N THR A 64 -0.40 17.89 -5.13
CA THR A 64 -1.57 18.68 -4.71
C THR A 64 -2.51 18.87 -5.90
N PRO A 65 -3.64 18.12 -5.95
CA PRO A 65 -4.11 17.11 -5.00
C PRO A 65 -3.35 15.77 -5.14
N SER A 66 -3.27 15.01 -4.03
CA SER A 66 -2.68 13.67 -4.05
C SER A 66 -3.63 12.67 -4.72
N ALA A 67 -3.17 12.02 -5.79
CA ALA A 67 -3.97 11.02 -6.49
C ALA A 67 -4.26 9.79 -5.61
N MET A 68 -3.28 9.32 -4.84
CA MET A 68 -3.48 8.21 -3.90
C MET A 68 -4.50 8.57 -2.81
N SER A 69 -4.46 9.80 -2.30
CA SER A 69 -5.41 10.28 -1.29
C SER A 69 -6.85 10.30 -1.83
N LEU A 70 -7.04 10.71 -3.07
CA LEU A 70 -8.34 10.75 -3.71
C LEU A 70 -8.88 9.34 -4.02
N LEU A 71 -8.01 8.39 -4.40
CA LEU A 71 -8.39 7.00 -4.66
C LEU A 71 -8.78 6.27 -3.37
N LEU A 72 -7.86 6.26 -2.39
CA LEU A 72 -8.03 5.50 -1.15
C LEU A 72 -8.96 6.19 -0.14
N GLY A 73 -9.35 7.45 -0.36
CA GLY A 73 -10.13 8.21 0.63
C GLY A 73 -9.37 8.56 1.91
N MET A 74 -8.06 8.33 1.93
CA MET A 74 -7.18 8.54 3.09
C MET A 74 -6.49 9.90 3.03
N THR A 75 -6.10 10.45 4.18
CA THR A 75 -5.26 11.67 4.21
C THR A 75 -3.85 11.36 3.72
N VAL A 76 -3.18 12.34 3.11
CA VAL A 76 -1.78 12.21 2.66
C VAL A 76 -0.87 11.77 3.80
N ARG A 77 -1.07 12.32 5.01
CA ARG A 77 -0.31 11.95 6.21
C ARG A 77 -0.46 10.46 6.56
N ASN A 78 -1.66 9.92 6.43
CA ASN A 78 -1.93 8.50 6.71
C ASN A 78 -1.24 7.60 5.68
N ILE A 79 -1.33 7.97 4.38
CA ILE A 79 -0.64 7.25 3.31
C ILE A 79 0.87 7.25 3.52
N GLU A 80 1.45 8.39 3.93
CA GLU A 80 2.87 8.49 4.25
C GLU A 80 3.27 7.59 5.42
N ARG A 81 2.45 7.55 6.48
CA ARG A 81 2.72 6.67 7.64
C ARG A 81 2.76 5.20 7.24
N VAL A 82 1.85 4.76 6.37
CA VAL A 82 1.87 3.40 5.82
C VAL A 82 3.08 3.21 4.91
N ALA A 83 3.30 4.09 3.95
CA ALA A 83 4.38 3.98 2.97
C ALA A 83 5.78 3.92 3.60
N TYR A 84 5.97 4.61 4.74
CA TYR A 84 7.23 4.66 5.48
C TYR A 84 7.29 3.71 6.69
N PHE A 85 6.45 2.68 6.72
CA PHE A 85 6.45 1.63 7.75
C PHE A 85 6.21 2.14 9.18
N ALA A 86 5.47 3.25 9.36
CA ALA A 86 5.14 3.81 10.67
C ALA A 86 3.80 3.32 11.24
N THR A 87 2.93 2.73 10.41
CA THR A 87 1.62 2.18 10.81
C THR A 87 1.22 1.06 9.88
N TYR A 88 0.46 0.11 10.44
CA TYR A 88 -0.23 -0.90 9.67
C TYR A 88 -1.48 -0.32 9.01
N VAL A 89 -1.89 -0.92 7.91
CA VAL A 89 -3.19 -0.68 7.27
C VAL A 89 -3.91 -2.02 7.11
N ILE A 90 -5.19 -2.04 7.36
CA ILE A 90 -6.03 -3.22 7.17
C ILE A 90 -6.27 -3.39 5.66
N LEU A 91 -5.82 -4.52 5.12
CA LEU A 91 -5.97 -4.87 3.71
C LEU A 91 -7.32 -5.52 3.44
N LYS A 92 -7.67 -6.51 4.25
CA LYS A 92 -8.94 -7.24 4.16
C LYS A 92 -9.52 -7.47 5.53
N VAL A 93 -10.84 -7.54 5.57
CA VAL A 93 -11.62 -7.93 6.74
C VAL A 93 -12.63 -8.99 6.28
N ASP A 94 -12.70 -10.09 7.00
CA ASP A 94 -13.80 -11.06 6.82
C ASP A 94 -15.04 -10.54 7.53
N GLU A 95 -15.93 -9.90 6.74
CA GLU A 95 -17.17 -9.32 7.25
C GLU A 95 -18.07 -10.36 7.89
N THR A 96 -18.10 -11.60 7.34
CA THR A 96 -18.96 -12.66 7.86
C THR A 96 -18.50 -13.12 9.22
N THR A 97 -17.22 -13.32 9.40
CA THR A 97 -16.62 -13.66 10.68
C THR A 97 -16.73 -12.51 11.68
N ARG A 98 -16.53 -11.26 11.26
CA ARG A 98 -16.73 -10.08 12.11
C ARG A 98 -18.15 -9.98 12.65
N ASP A 99 -19.14 -10.18 11.79
CA ASP A 99 -20.55 -10.10 12.19
C ASP A 99 -20.92 -11.25 13.14
N GLN A 100 -20.32 -12.43 12.99
CA GLN A 100 -20.44 -13.52 13.94
C GLN A 100 -19.86 -13.16 15.32
N TYR A 101 -18.63 -12.62 15.36
CA TYR A 101 -18.03 -12.14 16.62
C TYR A 101 -18.87 -11.06 17.30
N LEU A 102 -19.49 -10.16 16.55
CA LEU A 102 -20.40 -9.15 17.11
C LEU A 102 -21.65 -9.78 17.72
N ALA A 103 -22.25 -10.77 17.05
CA ALA A 103 -23.40 -11.49 17.56
C ALA A 103 -23.07 -12.32 18.81
N ASP A 104 -21.91 -13.00 18.81
CA ASP A 104 -21.43 -13.78 19.94
C ASP A 104 -21.15 -12.87 21.16
N LEU A 105 -20.55 -11.72 20.94
CA LEU A 105 -20.28 -10.72 21.96
C LEU A 105 -21.59 -10.17 22.59
N GLU A 106 -22.62 -9.95 21.78
CA GLU A 106 -23.95 -9.56 22.25
C GLU A 106 -24.59 -10.68 23.11
N ALA A 107 -24.55 -11.91 22.64
CA ALA A 107 -25.09 -13.05 23.35
C ALA A 107 -24.34 -13.30 24.67
N GLU A 108 -23.01 -13.22 24.70
CA GLU A 108 -22.19 -13.34 25.91
C GLU A 108 -22.53 -12.24 26.92
N THR A 109 -22.72 -11.02 26.46
CA THR A 109 -23.05 -9.89 27.30
C THR A 109 -24.44 -10.03 27.93
N GLU A 110 -25.43 -10.50 27.14
CA GLU A 110 -26.78 -10.77 27.67
C GLU A 110 -26.78 -11.91 28.68
N ALA A 111 -26.08 -13.00 28.39
CA ALA A 111 -25.90 -14.11 29.34
C ALA A 111 -25.20 -13.64 30.64
N GLY A 112 -24.18 -12.80 30.52
CA GLY A 112 -23.51 -12.18 31.65
C GLY A 112 -24.44 -11.30 32.51
N ARG A 113 -25.27 -10.47 31.88
CA ARG A 113 -26.30 -9.66 32.59
C ARG A 113 -27.31 -10.53 33.33
N MET A 114 -27.77 -11.61 32.68
CA MET A 114 -28.70 -12.55 33.31
C MET A 114 -28.05 -13.28 34.50
N ALA A 115 -26.79 -13.72 34.33
CA ALA A 115 -26.04 -14.38 35.41
C ALA A 115 -25.81 -13.45 36.61
N ILE A 116 -25.45 -12.19 36.38
CA ILE A 116 -25.32 -11.17 37.43
C ILE A 116 -26.65 -10.99 38.14
N LYS A 117 -27.73 -10.82 37.40
CA LYS A 117 -29.09 -10.66 37.96
C LYS A 117 -29.49 -11.84 38.85
N MET A 118 -29.36 -13.06 38.37
CA MET A 118 -29.70 -14.28 39.11
C MET A 118 -28.83 -14.45 40.35
N ARG A 119 -27.54 -14.06 40.29
CA ARG A 119 -26.63 -14.12 41.44
C ARG A 119 -27.06 -13.17 42.54
N TYR A 120 -27.42 -11.92 42.21
CA TYR A 120 -27.87 -10.93 43.17
C TYR A 120 -29.27 -11.19 43.69
N GLU A 121 -30.19 -11.76 42.93
CA GLU A 121 -31.49 -12.25 43.37
C GLU A 121 -31.35 -13.31 44.49
N LYS A 122 -30.47 -14.30 44.28
CA LYS A 122 -30.19 -15.33 45.29
C LYS A 122 -29.53 -14.77 46.56
N LEU A 123 -28.67 -13.75 46.43
CA LEU A 123 -28.03 -13.08 47.55
C LEU A 123 -29.06 -12.22 48.36
N ALA A 124 -30.05 -11.64 47.68
CA ALA A 124 -31.09 -10.84 48.32
C ALA A 124 -32.11 -11.69 49.09
N GLU A 125 -32.27 -12.99 48.73
CA GLU A 125 -33.14 -13.96 49.47
C GLU A 125 -32.49 -14.46 50.78
N ALA A 126 -31.20 -14.21 51.00
CA ALA A 126 -30.52 -14.60 52.25
C ALA A 126 -30.94 -13.76 53.44
N GLU A 127 -31.23 -14.37 54.58
CA GLU A 127 -31.62 -13.67 55.81
C GLU A 127 -30.53 -12.66 56.26
N GLY A 128 -30.88 -11.38 56.37
CA GLY A 128 -30.00 -10.30 56.82
C GLY A 128 -29.27 -9.53 55.71
N ALA A 129 -29.63 -9.72 54.47
CA ALA A 129 -28.96 -9.05 53.34
C ALA A 129 -29.34 -7.53 53.28
N ASP A 130 -28.37 -6.66 53.13
CA ASP A 130 -28.59 -5.24 52.84
C ASP A 130 -28.90 -5.07 51.34
N VAL A 131 -30.20 -5.10 51.01
CA VAL A 131 -30.73 -5.03 49.65
C VAL A 131 -30.26 -3.76 48.88
N LYS A 132 -30.02 -2.65 49.60
CA LYS A 132 -29.56 -1.40 49.00
C LYS A 132 -28.07 -1.48 48.58
N ALA A 133 -27.22 -2.10 49.43
CA ALA A 133 -25.83 -2.30 49.09
C ALA A 133 -25.67 -3.28 47.92
N LEU A 134 -26.41 -4.40 47.95
CA LEU A 134 -26.40 -5.40 46.87
C LEU A 134 -26.90 -4.81 45.53
N ALA A 135 -27.97 -3.99 45.52
CA ALA A 135 -28.45 -3.32 44.31
C ALA A 135 -27.41 -2.35 43.73
N LYS A 136 -26.63 -1.68 44.57
CA LYS A 136 -25.57 -0.78 44.14
C LYS A 136 -24.38 -1.56 43.53
N GLU A 137 -24.00 -2.69 44.15
CA GLU A 137 -22.94 -3.55 43.63
C GLU A 137 -23.37 -4.20 42.30
N GLN A 138 -24.61 -4.69 42.21
CA GLN A 138 -25.18 -5.21 40.96
C GLN A 138 -25.11 -4.18 39.85
N SER A 139 -25.56 -2.94 40.12
CA SER A 139 -25.52 -1.87 39.11
C SER A 139 -24.09 -1.60 38.63
N ARG A 140 -23.11 -1.62 39.54
CA ARG A 140 -21.71 -1.42 39.20
C ARG A 140 -21.14 -2.55 38.34
N GLU A 141 -21.41 -3.81 38.69
CA GLU A 141 -20.96 -4.94 37.85
C GLU A 141 -21.59 -4.95 36.47
N VAL A 142 -22.87 -4.59 36.36
CA VAL A 142 -23.55 -4.46 35.07
C VAL A 142 -22.96 -3.29 34.27
N GLU A 143 -22.60 -2.19 34.93
CA GLU A 143 -21.94 -1.05 34.28
C GLU A 143 -20.55 -1.42 33.75
N GLU A 144 -19.72 -2.10 34.56
CA GLU A 144 -18.40 -2.61 34.15
C GLU A 144 -18.49 -3.61 32.98
N LEU A 145 -19.51 -4.47 32.96
CA LEU A 145 -19.78 -5.39 31.84
C LEU A 145 -20.15 -4.62 30.57
N ASN A 146 -21.02 -3.62 30.69
CA ASN A 146 -21.43 -2.79 29.58
C ASN A 146 -20.28 -1.97 29.00
N GLU A 147 -19.41 -1.41 29.82
CA GLU A 147 -18.22 -0.69 29.38
C GLU A 147 -17.27 -1.60 28.59
N LYS A 148 -17.06 -2.82 29.05
CA LYS A 148 -16.26 -3.83 28.33
C LYS A 148 -16.89 -4.18 26.97
N TYR A 149 -18.21 -4.37 26.95
CA TYR A 149 -18.95 -4.62 25.70
C TYR A 149 -18.81 -3.47 24.71
N VAL A 150 -19.05 -2.24 25.15
CA VAL A 150 -18.95 -1.04 24.28
C VAL A 150 -17.53 -0.90 23.74
N THR A 151 -16.52 -1.16 24.56
CA THR A 151 -15.11 -1.06 24.13
C THR A 151 -14.77 -2.12 23.09
N LYS A 152 -15.12 -3.40 23.33
CA LYS A 152 -14.88 -4.50 22.39
C LYS A 152 -15.65 -4.30 21.08
N LYS A 153 -16.93 -3.88 21.17
CA LYS A 153 -17.77 -3.57 20.01
C LYS A 153 -17.17 -2.46 19.16
N ALA A 154 -16.76 -1.36 19.79
CA ALA A 154 -16.10 -0.25 19.09
C ALA A 154 -14.78 -0.67 18.42
N GLN A 155 -14.00 -1.57 19.06
CA GLN A 155 -12.81 -2.14 18.45
C GLN A 155 -13.16 -2.95 17.18
N LEU A 156 -14.09 -3.89 17.26
CA LEU A 156 -14.53 -4.70 16.11
C LEU A 156 -15.11 -3.84 14.97
N GLU A 157 -15.94 -2.85 15.29
CA GLU A 157 -16.52 -1.93 14.31
C GLU A 157 -15.46 -1.02 13.66
N SER A 158 -14.33 -0.76 14.34
CA SER A 158 -13.22 0.01 13.78
C SER A 158 -12.35 -0.79 12.79
N LEU A 159 -12.47 -2.13 12.79
CA LEU A 159 -11.76 -3.00 11.86
C LEU A 159 -12.45 -2.98 10.50
N ILE A 160 -12.11 -1.99 9.70
CA ILE A 160 -12.59 -1.84 8.32
C ILE A 160 -11.41 -1.76 7.36
N GLN A 161 -11.61 -2.17 6.12
CA GLN A 161 -10.58 -2.05 5.09
C GLN A 161 -10.10 -0.60 4.95
N GLY A 162 -8.79 -0.41 4.90
CA GLY A 162 -8.16 0.91 4.82
C GLY A 162 -8.00 1.62 6.17
N ALA A 163 -8.51 1.07 7.28
CA ALA A 163 -8.24 1.62 8.60
C ALA A 163 -6.77 1.43 8.99
N LEU A 164 -6.26 2.35 9.82
CA LEU A 164 -4.88 2.34 10.28
C LEU A 164 -4.82 1.79 11.70
N LEU A 165 -3.87 0.89 11.91
CA LEU A 165 -3.52 0.36 13.23
C LEU A 165 -2.12 0.82 13.60
N SER A 166 -1.95 1.40 14.79
CA SER A 166 -0.63 1.62 15.34
C SER A 166 0.01 0.27 15.74
N GLU A 167 1.33 0.24 15.90
CA GLU A 167 2.01 -0.97 16.37
C GLU A 167 1.48 -1.44 17.73
N THR A 168 1.15 -0.49 18.62
CA THR A 168 0.56 -0.78 19.93
C THR A 168 -0.85 -1.34 19.81
N ASP A 169 -1.67 -0.78 18.93
CA ASP A 169 -3.04 -1.26 18.71
C ASP A 169 -3.02 -2.67 18.12
N TYR A 170 -2.15 -2.92 17.13
CA TYR A 170 -2.01 -4.24 16.52
C TYR A 170 -1.55 -5.31 17.52
N ARG A 171 -0.58 -5.00 18.39
CA ARG A 171 -0.13 -5.94 19.44
C ARG A 171 -1.15 -6.19 20.53
N ASN A 172 -2.05 -5.24 20.76
CA ASN A 172 -3.10 -5.34 21.77
C ASN A 172 -4.39 -5.99 21.22
N LEU A 173 -4.43 -6.30 19.92
CA LEU A 173 -5.54 -7.05 19.36
C LEU A 173 -5.54 -8.47 19.95
N PRO A 174 -6.72 -9.02 20.31
CA PRO A 174 -6.85 -10.41 20.68
C PRO A 174 -6.36 -11.34 19.54
N GLU A 175 -5.66 -12.43 19.90
CA GLU A 175 -5.19 -13.43 18.93
C GLU A 175 -6.34 -13.99 18.07
N GLU A 176 -7.55 -14.01 18.62
CA GLU A 176 -8.78 -14.41 17.91
C GLU A 176 -9.09 -13.56 16.67
N TYR A 177 -8.58 -12.31 16.62
CA TYR A 177 -8.82 -11.39 15.51
C TYR A 177 -7.76 -11.49 14.41
N ASP A 178 -6.69 -12.27 14.60
CA ASP A 178 -5.65 -12.48 13.58
C ASP A 178 -6.21 -13.17 12.33
N GLU A 179 -7.20 -14.05 12.49
CA GLU A 179 -7.88 -14.70 11.37
C GLU A 179 -8.91 -13.80 10.68
N LEU A 180 -9.37 -12.74 11.39
CA LEU A 180 -10.39 -11.80 10.91
C LEU A 180 -9.83 -10.78 9.93
N ILE A 181 -8.58 -10.33 10.14
CA ILE A 181 -7.98 -9.22 9.40
C ILE A 181 -6.66 -9.59 8.76
N GLU A 182 -6.46 -9.12 7.53
CA GLU A 182 -5.15 -9.11 6.88
C GLU A 182 -4.59 -7.69 6.97
N VAL A 183 -3.42 -7.53 7.57
CA VAL A 183 -2.76 -6.24 7.72
C VAL A 183 -1.48 -6.18 6.92
N GLY A 184 -1.09 -4.98 6.50
CA GLY A 184 0.15 -4.77 5.77
C GLY A 184 0.78 -3.41 6.04
N MET A 185 2.03 -3.26 5.64
CA MET A 185 2.79 -2.01 5.70
C MET A 185 3.49 -1.71 4.38
N GLY A 186 3.93 -0.47 4.24
CA GLY A 186 4.72 -0.05 3.09
C GLY A 186 3.93 0.15 1.80
N ALA A 187 4.65 0.35 0.71
CA ALA A 187 4.05 0.58 -0.60
C ALA A 187 3.43 -0.70 -1.21
N SER A 188 3.80 -1.89 -0.74
CA SER A 188 3.18 -3.16 -1.11
C SER A 188 1.72 -3.22 -0.65
N ALA A 189 1.47 -2.84 0.60
CA ALA A 189 0.13 -2.75 1.15
C ALA A 189 -0.73 -1.71 0.42
N LEU A 190 -0.18 -0.52 0.17
CA LEU A 190 -0.87 0.51 -0.62
C LEU A 190 -1.19 0.04 -2.04
N LYS A 191 -0.27 -0.70 -2.67
CA LYS A 191 -0.49 -1.26 -4.00
C LYS A 191 -1.62 -2.28 -3.99
N GLN A 192 -1.69 -3.15 -2.99
CA GLN A 192 -2.75 -4.15 -2.84
C GLN A 192 -4.12 -3.47 -2.69
N LEU A 193 -4.24 -2.48 -1.81
CA LEU A 193 -5.47 -1.69 -1.69
C LEU A 193 -5.87 -1.01 -3.01
N LEU A 194 -4.90 -0.49 -3.77
CA LEU A 194 -5.16 0.12 -5.07
C LEU A 194 -5.54 -0.91 -6.15
N ASP A 195 -5.01 -2.14 -6.10
CA ASP A 195 -5.36 -3.22 -7.02
C ASP A 195 -6.81 -3.71 -6.83
N GLU A 196 -7.35 -3.60 -5.60
CA GLU A 196 -8.71 -4.01 -5.26
C GLU A 196 -9.79 -2.97 -5.61
N ILE A 197 -9.39 -1.74 -5.95
CA ILE A 197 -10.34 -0.68 -6.32
C ILE A 197 -10.99 -0.96 -7.67
N ASP A 198 -12.31 -1.16 -7.65
CA ASP A 198 -13.14 -1.08 -8.87
C ASP A 198 -13.54 0.38 -9.11
N LEU A 199 -12.92 0.98 -10.15
CA LEU A 199 -13.19 2.37 -10.52
C LEU A 199 -14.66 2.59 -10.89
N SER A 200 -15.31 1.63 -11.56
CA SER A 200 -16.70 1.78 -12.02
C SER A 200 -17.66 1.85 -10.84
N LYS A 201 -17.48 0.95 -9.86
CA LYS A 201 -18.27 0.95 -8.64
C LYS A 201 -18.04 2.22 -7.82
N LEU A 202 -16.77 2.58 -7.61
CA LEU A 202 -16.41 3.77 -6.83
C LEU A 202 -16.95 5.07 -7.45
N ILE A 203 -17.00 5.18 -8.77
CA ILE A 203 -17.58 6.32 -9.50
C ILE A 203 -19.09 6.37 -9.28
N ALA A 204 -19.80 5.23 -9.35
CA ALA A 204 -21.24 5.17 -9.11
C ALA A 204 -21.58 5.62 -7.67
N ASP A 205 -20.90 5.04 -6.67
CA ASP A 205 -21.09 5.37 -5.25
C ASP A 205 -20.85 6.88 -4.97
N LEU A 206 -19.79 7.43 -5.56
CA LEU A 206 -19.46 8.85 -5.42
C LEU A 206 -20.45 9.77 -6.14
N THR A 207 -21.03 9.34 -7.24
CA THR A 207 -22.05 10.13 -7.96
C THR A 207 -23.29 10.28 -7.10
N GLU A 208 -23.75 9.20 -6.47
CA GLU A 208 -24.87 9.23 -5.50
C GLU A 208 -24.54 10.13 -4.29
N GLU A 209 -23.31 10.02 -3.77
CA GLU A 209 -22.89 10.84 -2.63
C GLU A 209 -22.85 12.34 -2.96
N VAL A 210 -22.47 12.71 -4.20
CA VAL A 210 -22.45 14.10 -4.68
C VAL A 210 -23.84 14.69 -4.72
N GLU A 211 -24.87 13.93 -5.15
CA GLU A 211 -26.25 14.41 -5.22
C GLU A 211 -26.80 14.83 -3.84
N GLY A 212 -26.36 14.16 -2.77
CA GLY A 212 -26.72 14.47 -1.39
C GLY A 212 -25.85 15.53 -0.70
N ALA A 213 -24.71 15.91 -1.30
CA ALA A 213 -23.72 16.78 -0.69
C ALA A 213 -23.92 18.25 -1.06
N LYS A 214 -23.52 19.18 -0.15
CA LYS A 214 -23.57 20.64 -0.39
C LYS A 214 -22.28 21.33 0.05
N GLY A 215 -21.92 22.40 -0.65
CA GLY A 215 -20.90 23.34 -0.27
C GLY A 215 -19.45 22.79 -0.41
N GLN A 216 -18.68 22.82 0.66
CA GLN A 216 -17.27 22.39 0.67
C GLN A 216 -17.10 20.87 0.45
N ARG A 217 -18.02 20.06 0.97
CA ARG A 217 -18.03 18.61 0.79
C ARG A 217 -18.27 18.25 -0.67
N GLU A 218 -19.27 18.84 -1.28
CA GLU A 218 -19.59 18.69 -2.69
C GLU A 218 -18.37 18.99 -3.58
N LYS A 219 -17.70 20.13 -3.35
CA LYS A 219 -16.48 20.49 -4.10
C LYS A 219 -15.35 19.47 -3.99
N LYS A 220 -15.19 18.84 -2.82
CA LYS A 220 -14.18 17.78 -2.62
C LYS A 220 -14.55 16.51 -3.36
N LEU A 221 -15.82 16.10 -3.29
CA LEU A 221 -16.34 14.93 -3.97
C LEU A 221 -16.27 15.09 -5.49
N LEU A 222 -16.65 16.23 -6.02
CA LEU A 222 -16.52 16.53 -7.46
C LEU A 222 -15.09 16.48 -7.96
N LYS A 223 -14.10 16.96 -7.17
CA LYS A 223 -12.68 16.81 -7.53
C LYS A 223 -12.24 15.36 -7.56
N ARG A 224 -12.73 14.56 -6.60
CA ARG A 224 -12.45 13.13 -6.54
C ARG A 224 -13.06 12.41 -7.74
N LEU A 225 -14.33 12.63 -8.00
CA LEU A 225 -15.08 12.05 -9.12
C LEU A 225 -14.40 12.35 -10.46
N LYS A 226 -14.10 13.62 -10.74
CA LYS A 226 -13.42 14.04 -11.99
C LYS A 226 -12.08 13.35 -12.20
N MET A 227 -11.31 13.11 -11.14
CA MET A 227 -10.03 12.40 -11.26
C MET A 227 -10.25 10.92 -11.60
N LEU A 228 -11.21 10.26 -10.94
CA LEU A 228 -11.55 8.86 -11.19
C LEU A 228 -12.07 8.63 -12.61
N GLU A 229 -12.97 9.48 -13.08
CA GLU A 229 -13.46 9.45 -14.47
C GLU A 229 -12.32 9.63 -15.48
N SER A 230 -11.38 10.55 -15.20
CA SER A 230 -10.21 10.76 -16.06
C SER A 230 -9.30 9.54 -16.10
N MET A 231 -9.12 8.84 -14.97
CA MET A 231 -8.34 7.59 -14.92
C MET A 231 -9.03 6.47 -15.66
N GLN A 232 -10.35 6.33 -15.51
CA GLN A 232 -11.15 5.33 -16.20
C GLN A 232 -11.11 5.57 -17.72
N ALA A 233 -11.33 6.81 -18.18
CA ALA A 233 -11.26 7.19 -19.60
C ALA A 233 -9.87 6.93 -20.21
N ALA A 234 -8.81 7.12 -19.45
CA ALA A 234 -7.43 6.85 -19.86
C ALA A 234 -7.04 5.36 -19.76
N GLY A 235 -7.88 4.50 -19.21
CA GLY A 235 -7.59 3.08 -19.00
C GLY A 235 -6.44 2.83 -17.98
N ILE A 236 -6.19 3.77 -17.07
CA ILE A 236 -5.11 3.68 -16.10
C ILE A 236 -5.58 2.90 -14.88
N LYS A 237 -4.86 1.83 -14.52
CA LYS A 237 -5.13 1.08 -13.29
C LYS A 237 -4.65 1.86 -12.06
N PRO A 238 -5.43 1.90 -10.96
CA PRO A 238 -5.02 2.57 -9.72
C PRO A 238 -3.67 2.11 -9.18
N SER A 239 -3.37 0.83 -9.25
CA SER A 239 -2.09 0.25 -8.80
C SER A 239 -0.86 0.74 -9.55
N SER A 240 -1.01 1.32 -10.74
CA SER A 240 0.10 1.91 -11.51
C SER A 240 0.71 3.15 -10.84
N LEU A 241 0.07 3.70 -9.81
CA LEU A 241 0.64 4.76 -8.97
C LEU A 241 1.80 4.25 -8.08
N CYS A 242 1.89 2.94 -7.90
CA CYS A 242 3.03 2.27 -7.27
C CYS A 242 3.91 1.63 -8.34
N LEU A 243 5.19 2.00 -8.34
CA LEU A 243 6.16 1.50 -9.32
C LEU A 243 6.69 0.14 -8.90
N THR A 244 6.65 -0.83 -9.79
CA THR A 244 7.33 -2.12 -9.68
C THR A 244 8.55 -2.19 -10.59
N VAL A 245 8.56 -1.35 -11.61
CA VAL A 245 9.62 -1.22 -12.60
C VAL A 245 9.93 0.25 -12.80
N LEU A 246 11.20 0.64 -12.69
CA LEU A 246 11.66 2.00 -12.94
C LEU A 246 12.24 2.10 -14.34
N PRO A 247 11.76 3.00 -15.21
CA PRO A 247 12.34 3.21 -16.53
C PRO A 247 13.73 3.87 -16.43
N VAL A 248 14.64 3.45 -17.31
CA VAL A 248 15.99 4.03 -17.43
C VAL A 248 16.13 4.66 -18.78
N ILE A 249 16.39 5.97 -18.79
CA ILE A 249 16.53 6.74 -20.02
C ILE A 249 17.78 6.30 -20.80
N PRO A 250 17.79 6.50 -22.14
CA PRO A 250 18.93 6.13 -22.98
C PRO A 250 20.26 6.74 -22.51
N PRO A 251 21.40 6.04 -22.70
CA PRO A 251 22.71 6.48 -22.22
C PRO A 251 23.16 7.84 -22.77
N ASP A 252 22.84 8.13 -24.03
CA ASP A 252 23.27 9.39 -24.69
C ASP A 252 22.50 10.61 -24.16
N LEU A 253 21.36 10.42 -23.50
CA LEU A 253 20.61 11.48 -22.78
C LEU A 253 21.16 11.74 -21.37
N ARG A 254 22.06 10.89 -20.89
CA ARG A 254 22.76 11.02 -19.59
C ARG A 254 24.25 10.69 -19.71
N PRO A 255 24.96 11.43 -20.56
CA PRO A 255 26.32 11.09 -20.96
C PRO A 255 27.30 11.07 -19.79
N MET A 256 28.37 10.29 -19.96
CA MET A 256 29.55 10.28 -19.11
C MET A 256 30.76 10.52 -19.99
N VAL A 257 31.42 11.68 -19.80
CA VAL A 257 32.52 12.15 -20.63
C VAL A 257 33.81 12.06 -19.82
N ALA A 258 34.85 11.45 -20.42
CA ALA A 258 36.18 11.43 -19.84
C ALA A 258 36.84 12.82 -19.97
N LEU A 259 37.37 13.32 -18.87
CA LEU A 259 38.16 14.54 -18.78
C LEU A 259 39.66 14.19 -18.70
N SER A 260 40.51 15.19 -18.92
CA SER A 260 41.93 15.08 -18.70
C SER A 260 42.25 14.68 -17.24
N GLY A 261 43.25 13.79 -17.05
CA GLY A 261 43.65 13.33 -15.72
C GLY A 261 42.79 12.21 -15.13
N GLY A 262 42.09 11.40 -15.96
CA GLY A 262 41.34 10.21 -15.52
C GLY A 262 40.05 10.51 -14.79
N ARG A 263 39.59 11.75 -14.79
CA ARG A 263 38.30 12.17 -14.21
C ARG A 263 37.18 12.04 -15.24
N PHE A 264 35.97 11.84 -14.76
CA PHE A 264 34.77 11.76 -15.59
C PHE A 264 33.79 12.87 -15.18
N ALA A 265 33.27 13.59 -16.15
CA ALA A 265 32.05 14.39 -16.00
C ALA A 265 30.86 13.51 -16.32
N THR A 266 29.89 13.48 -15.41
CA THR A 266 28.71 12.63 -15.57
C THR A 266 27.45 13.40 -15.22
N SER A 267 26.34 13.04 -15.85
CA SER A 267 25.03 13.54 -15.45
C SER A 267 24.66 13.03 -14.05
N ASP A 268 24.00 13.86 -13.24
CA ASP A 268 23.48 13.51 -11.91
C ASP A 268 22.52 12.32 -11.95
N LEU A 269 21.82 12.10 -13.06
CA LEU A 269 20.95 10.97 -13.27
C LEU A 269 21.70 9.61 -13.14
N ASN A 270 22.95 9.55 -13.55
CA ASN A 270 23.75 8.33 -13.42
C ASN A 270 24.02 8.00 -11.95
N ASP A 271 24.25 8.98 -11.11
CA ASP A 271 24.44 8.79 -9.68
C ASP A 271 23.14 8.34 -9.01
N LEU A 272 22.00 8.94 -9.38
CA LEU A 272 20.69 8.55 -8.88
C LEU A 272 20.36 7.08 -9.24
N TYR A 273 20.56 6.67 -10.49
CA TYR A 273 20.36 5.27 -10.89
C TYR A 273 21.30 4.32 -10.14
N ARG A 274 22.57 4.68 -9.97
CA ARG A 274 23.51 3.90 -9.20
C ARG A 274 23.07 3.68 -7.77
N ARG A 275 22.58 4.72 -7.11
CA ARG A 275 22.06 4.64 -5.72
C ARG A 275 20.84 3.74 -5.65
N ILE A 276 19.92 3.85 -6.61
CA ILE A 276 18.72 3.00 -6.67
C ILE A 276 19.12 1.54 -6.86
N ILE A 277 20.01 1.23 -7.81
CA ILE A 277 20.47 -0.13 -8.07
C ILE A 277 21.15 -0.74 -6.82
N ASN A 278 22.01 0.02 -6.15
CA ASN A 278 22.71 -0.46 -4.95
C ASN A 278 21.73 -0.76 -3.81
N ARG A 279 20.75 0.13 -3.57
CA ARG A 279 19.70 -0.11 -2.56
C ARG A 279 18.83 -1.30 -2.93
N ASN A 280 18.42 -1.40 -4.18
CA ASN A 280 17.61 -2.49 -4.69
C ASN A 280 18.30 -3.86 -4.53
N ASN A 281 19.62 -3.93 -4.87
CA ASN A 281 20.40 -5.15 -4.71
C ASN A 281 20.57 -5.51 -3.23
N ARG A 282 20.77 -4.52 -2.35
CA ARG A 282 20.83 -4.74 -0.91
C ARG A 282 19.50 -5.29 -0.38
N LEU A 283 18.38 -4.68 -0.78
CA LEU A 283 17.04 -5.12 -0.37
C LEU A 283 16.75 -6.54 -0.86
N LYS A 284 17.09 -6.89 -2.10
CA LYS A 284 16.94 -8.27 -2.61
C LYS A 284 17.65 -9.29 -1.71
N LYS A 285 18.88 -8.99 -1.32
CA LYS A 285 19.65 -9.88 -0.42
C LYS A 285 19.00 -10.01 0.95
N LEU A 286 18.46 -8.90 1.50
CA LEU A 286 17.76 -8.95 2.80
C LEU A 286 16.48 -9.78 2.73
N VAL A 287 15.72 -9.65 1.65
CA VAL A 287 14.51 -10.46 1.41
C VAL A 287 14.86 -11.93 1.25
N GLU A 288 15.93 -12.26 0.49
CA GLU A 288 16.42 -13.64 0.34
C GLU A 288 16.88 -14.26 1.67
N LEU A 289 17.33 -13.43 2.62
CA LEU A 289 17.75 -13.85 3.97
C LEU A 289 16.61 -13.86 4.98
N ASN A 290 15.36 -13.59 4.56
CA ASN A 290 14.19 -13.45 5.44
C ASN A 290 14.44 -12.48 6.60
N ALA A 291 15.12 -11.36 6.34
CA ALA A 291 15.31 -10.31 7.33
C ALA A 291 13.96 -9.67 7.70
N PRO A 292 13.80 -9.14 8.94
CA PRO A 292 12.59 -8.42 9.33
C PRO A 292 12.23 -7.29 8.36
N GLU A 293 10.95 -7.03 8.17
CA GLU A 293 10.45 -6.06 7.17
C GLU A 293 10.81 -4.59 7.47
N VAL A 294 11.26 -4.27 8.67
CA VAL A 294 11.60 -2.91 9.12
C VAL A 294 13.03 -2.53 8.79
#